data_5795826ffcebd069363c80aea41ed8bc
#
_entry.id   5795826ffcebd069363c80aea41ed8bc
#
_cell.length_a   1.000
_cell.length_b   1.000
_cell.length_c   1.000
_cell.angle_alpha   90.00
_cell.angle_beta   90.00
_cell.angle_gamma   90.00
#
_symmetry.space_group_name_H-M   'P 1'
#
loop_
_entity.id
_entity.type
_entity.pdbx_description
1 polymer ?
#
loop_
_entity_poly.entity_id
_entity_poly.type
_entity_poly.pdbx_seq_one_letter_code
_entity_poly.pdbx_strand_id
1 'polypeptide(L)'
;MKFNIKKVAAAFLSVAMLTTGSAQLSVFAQQTLKYEAENGTLGGSAYIQTDSSASGSRSVSFSDSSCTWSQTVTVSESGYYKIKLYSRGEGSNKINNLSVNGSNAGTFSSANGSAYKASTVNGIYLKKGQNTVKITMSWGYFTLDYITIEKMSVSNAYTAAENLVDPYASQSTQRLYSYMKDVYGKKVITGQYCDGGLNGTEFKAIKSATGQTPAMLGLDFMRYTPCRVQNGDTSDAVEKAIEFSRAGGIVTFCWHW
;
A
#
# COMPACT_ATOMS: atom_id res chain seq x y z
N MET A 1 -60.91 15.47 51.20
CA MET A 1 -59.85 16.28 50.66
C MET A 1 -59.48 15.68 49.29
N LYS A 2 -59.98 16.29 48.20
CA LYS A 2 -59.87 15.74 46.82
C LYS A 2 -58.78 16.50 46.07
N PHE A 3 -57.67 15.82 45.70
CA PHE A 3 -56.67 16.38 44.83
C PHE A 3 -57.01 16.13 43.36
N ASN A 4 -57.13 17.20 42.64
CA ASN A 4 -57.49 17.21 41.23
C ASN A 4 -56.22 17.32 40.39
N ILE A 5 -55.83 16.24 39.65
CA ILE A 5 -54.68 16.23 38.78
C ILE A 5 -55.17 16.61 37.37
N LYS A 6 -54.82 17.82 36.95
CA LYS A 6 -55.06 18.26 35.57
C LYS A 6 -54.09 17.56 34.63
N LYS A 7 -54.62 16.80 33.71
CA LYS A 7 -53.87 16.19 32.57
C LYS A 7 -53.46 17.30 31.61
N VAL A 8 -52.15 17.49 31.46
CA VAL A 8 -51.58 18.29 30.38
C VAL A 8 -51.32 17.33 29.20
N ALA A 9 -52.14 17.45 28.17
CA ALA A 9 -51.91 16.78 26.88
C ALA A 9 -50.91 17.59 26.09
N ALA A 10 -49.68 17.07 25.96
CA ALA A 10 -48.70 17.60 25.01
C ALA A 10 -48.99 17.02 23.62
N ALA A 11 -49.45 17.88 22.71
CA ALA A 11 -49.58 17.54 21.30
C ALA A 11 -48.18 17.49 20.66
N PHE A 12 -47.74 16.29 20.28
CA PHE A 12 -46.56 16.16 19.43
C PHE A 12 -46.93 16.50 17.99
N LEU A 13 -46.47 17.64 17.53
CA LEU A 13 -46.55 18.03 16.11
C LEU A 13 -45.39 17.31 15.40
N SER A 14 -45.65 16.21 14.71
CA SER A 14 -44.69 15.52 13.88
C SER A 14 -44.51 16.29 12.58
N VAL A 15 -43.47 17.11 12.52
CA VAL A 15 -42.98 17.68 11.26
C VAL A 15 -42.15 16.60 10.56
N ALA A 16 -42.74 16.01 9.52
CA ALA A 16 -42.01 15.16 8.59
C ALA A 16 -41.10 16.07 7.74
N MET A 17 -39.83 16.20 8.15
CA MET A 17 -38.81 16.73 7.25
C MET A 17 -38.48 15.66 6.22
N LEU A 18 -38.86 15.88 4.97
CA LEU A 18 -38.23 15.21 3.84
C LEU A 18 -36.78 15.66 3.79
N THR A 19 -35.87 14.88 4.38
CA THR A 19 -34.45 15.03 4.10
C THR A 19 -34.18 14.38 2.76
N THR A 20 -34.07 15.20 1.72
CA THR A 20 -33.34 14.82 0.50
C THR A 20 -31.97 14.34 0.95
N GLY A 21 -31.72 13.04 0.81
CA GLY A 21 -30.46 12.43 1.21
C GLY A 21 -29.32 12.93 0.33
N SER A 22 -28.72 14.06 0.72
CA SER A 22 -27.34 14.34 0.36
C SER A 22 -26.52 13.34 1.13
N ALA A 23 -25.95 12.34 0.43
CA ALA A 23 -24.92 11.49 0.98
C ALA A 23 -23.80 12.43 1.43
N GLN A 24 -23.74 12.73 2.71
CA GLN A 24 -22.56 13.34 3.30
C GLN A 24 -21.44 12.31 3.17
N LEU A 25 -20.57 12.51 2.20
CA LEU A 25 -19.27 11.91 2.19
C LEU A 25 -18.57 12.39 3.48
N SER A 26 -18.66 11.58 4.52
CA SER A 26 -17.83 11.77 5.71
C SER A 26 -16.39 11.61 5.23
N VAL A 27 -15.73 12.73 4.99
CA VAL A 27 -14.28 12.78 4.90
C VAL A 27 -13.81 12.43 6.30
N PHE A 28 -13.58 11.14 6.56
CA PHE A 28 -12.89 10.73 7.77
C PHE A 28 -11.50 11.36 7.68
N ALA A 29 -11.27 12.37 8.51
CA ALA A 29 -9.94 12.91 8.67
C ALA A 29 -9.01 11.73 8.96
N GLN A 30 -8.03 11.52 8.10
CA GLN A 30 -7.09 10.42 8.22
C GLN A 30 -6.36 10.59 9.55
N GLN A 31 -6.60 9.66 10.49
CA GLN A 31 -6.05 9.74 11.83
C GLN A 31 -4.52 9.59 11.73
N THR A 32 -3.80 10.62 12.13
CA THR A 32 -2.35 10.58 12.32
C THR A 32 -2.07 10.10 13.74
N LEU A 33 -1.39 8.95 13.86
CA LEU A 33 -0.93 8.44 15.15
C LEU A 33 0.48 8.97 15.40
N LYS A 34 0.70 9.59 16.56
CA LYS A 34 2.01 10.13 16.97
C LYS A 34 2.57 9.29 18.13
N TYR A 35 3.87 9.00 18.08
CA TYR A 35 4.62 8.29 19.11
C TYR A 35 5.91 9.05 19.40
N GLU A 36 6.03 9.58 20.62
CA GLU A 36 7.23 10.27 21.08
C GLU A 36 8.38 9.28 21.24
N ALA A 37 9.58 9.66 20.84
CA ALA A 37 10.73 8.75 20.81
C ALA A 37 11.15 8.31 22.22
N GLU A 38 11.07 9.19 23.20
CA GLU A 38 11.41 8.89 24.60
C GLU A 38 10.50 7.83 25.24
N ASN A 39 9.33 7.54 24.65
CA ASN A 39 8.42 6.50 25.13
C ASN A 39 8.71 5.12 24.50
N GLY A 40 9.67 5.05 23.58
CA GLY A 40 10.10 3.81 22.96
C GLY A 40 11.10 3.02 23.82
N THR A 41 11.38 1.80 23.37
CA THR A 41 12.40 0.95 23.97
C THR A 41 13.74 1.23 23.33
N LEU A 42 14.72 1.60 24.14
CA LEU A 42 16.09 1.90 23.72
C LEU A 42 16.96 0.65 23.79
N GLY A 43 17.94 0.55 22.91
CA GLY A 43 18.95 -0.51 22.94
C GLY A 43 20.34 0.03 22.58
N GLY A 44 21.37 -0.69 23.01
CA GLY A 44 22.75 -0.24 22.89
C GLY A 44 23.01 1.03 23.70
N SER A 45 23.74 1.96 23.13
CA SER A 45 24.09 3.24 23.75
C SER A 45 23.09 4.36 23.49
N ALA A 46 21.90 4.06 22.95
CA ALA A 46 20.85 5.07 22.75
C ALA A 46 20.36 5.60 24.12
N TYR A 47 20.17 6.92 24.21
CA TYR A 47 19.72 7.53 25.46
C TYR A 47 18.76 8.70 25.22
N ILE A 48 17.95 8.99 26.23
CA ILE A 48 17.05 10.14 26.24
C ILE A 48 17.80 11.37 26.69
N GLN A 49 17.64 12.48 25.99
CA GLN A 49 18.19 13.78 26.35
C GLN A 49 17.10 14.84 26.45
N THR A 50 17.35 15.87 27.24
CA THR A 50 16.52 17.09 27.26
C THR A 50 16.87 17.95 26.06
N ASP A 51 15.85 18.37 25.32
CA ASP A 51 16.01 19.20 24.12
C ASP A 51 14.76 20.08 23.96
N SER A 52 14.92 21.35 24.26
CA SER A 52 13.80 22.32 24.22
C SER A 52 13.22 22.54 22.81
N SER A 53 13.93 22.10 21.77
CA SER A 53 13.45 22.18 20.37
C SER A 53 12.63 20.95 19.96
N ALA A 54 12.65 19.90 20.77
CA ALA A 54 11.92 18.66 20.53
C ALA A 54 10.49 18.73 21.10
N SER A 55 9.60 17.92 20.58
CA SER A 55 8.29 17.67 21.15
C SER A 55 8.43 17.14 22.59
N GLY A 56 7.63 17.66 23.52
CA GLY A 56 7.76 17.28 24.93
C GLY A 56 9.10 17.65 25.57
N SER A 57 9.93 18.45 24.90
CA SER A 57 11.27 18.85 25.35
C SER A 57 12.23 17.68 25.59
N ARG A 58 12.02 16.55 24.94
CA ARG A 58 12.85 15.33 25.06
C ARG A 58 13.05 14.69 23.69
N SER A 59 14.17 14.02 23.51
CA SER A 59 14.48 13.31 22.30
C SER A 59 15.41 12.13 22.59
N VAL A 60 15.58 11.23 21.63
CA VAL A 60 16.48 10.08 21.72
C VAL A 60 17.70 10.32 20.86
N SER A 61 18.88 10.26 21.49
CA SER A 61 20.18 10.38 20.82
C SER A 61 20.72 9.01 20.43
N PHE A 62 21.24 8.94 19.20
CA PHE A 62 21.94 7.79 18.63
C PHE A 62 23.41 8.17 18.45
N SER A 63 24.26 7.68 19.36
CA SER A 63 25.66 8.10 19.51
C SER A 63 26.69 7.09 19.03
N ASP A 64 26.28 5.86 18.69
CA ASP A 64 27.15 4.83 18.10
C ASP A 64 26.36 3.74 17.37
N SER A 65 27.05 2.84 16.69
CA SER A 65 26.45 1.80 15.84
C SER A 65 25.66 0.74 16.62
N SER A 66 25.76 0.68 17.96
CA SER A 66 24.96 -0.23 18.78
C SER A 66 23.55 0.28 19.04
N CYS A 67 23.33 1.58 18.80
CA CYS A 67 22.06 2.24 19.10
C CYS A 67 20.90 1.68 18.31
N THR A 68 19.86 1.34 19.02
CA THR A 68 18.56 0.96 18.47
C THR A 68 17.43 1.61 19.23
N TRP A 69 16.31 1.76 18.57
CA TRP A 69 15.05 2.22 19.15
C TRP A 69 13.92 1.38 18.59
N SER A 70 12.94 1.04 19.42
CA SER A 70 11.75 0.36 18.96
C SER A 70 10.49 0.84 19.67
N GLN A 71 9.38 0.82 18.94
CA GLN A 71 8.07 1.22 19.42
C GLN A 71 7.00 0.26 18.96
N THR A 72 6.16 -0.19 19.87
CA THR A 72 4.91 -0.87 19.52
C THR A 72 3.88 0.16 19.08
N VAL A 73 3.39 0.03 17.86
CA VAL A 73 2.37 0.89 17.29
C VAL A 73 1.11 0.08 17.04
N THR A 74 -0.06 0.67 17.26
CA THR A 74 -1.35 -0.02 17.08
C THR A 74 -2.16 0.68 16.01
N VAL A 75 -2.60 -0.08 14.99
CA VAL A 75 -3.46 0.43 13.93
C VAL A 75 -4.81 -0.29 13.93
N SER A 76 -5.87 0.46 13.61
CA SER A 76 -7.25 -0.06 13.62
C SER A 76 -7.58 -0.99 12.45
N GLU A 77 -6.80 -0.91 11.36
CA GLU A 77 -7.02 -1.67 10.14
C GLU A 77 -5.68 -2.11 9.53
N SER A 78 -5.71 -3.27 8.83
CA SER A 78 -4.58 -3.65 7.98
C SER A 78 -4.54 -2.79 6.72
N GLY A 79 -3.34 -2.50 6.22
CA GLY A 79 -3.16 -1.74 4.98
C GLY A 79 -1.78 -1.13 4.86
N TYR A 80 -1.64 -0.27 3.86
CA TYR A 80 -0.39 0.46 3.65
C TYR A 80 -0.41 1.79 4.37
N TYR A 81 0.72 2.11 4.99
CA TYR A 81 0.93 3.30 5.80
C TYR A 81 2.19 4.03 5.35
N LYS A 82 2.25 5.32 5.61
CA LYS A 82 3.48 6.11 5.61
C LYS A 82 3.92 6.34 7.04
N ILE A 83 5.21 6.21 7.28
CA ILE A 83 5.84 6.51 8.56
C ILE A 83 6.72 7.73 8.35
N LYS A 84 6.45 8.81 9.07
CA LYS A 84 7.30 9.99 9.10
C LYS A 84 8.13 9.95 10.38
N LEU A 85 9.44 10.11 10.22
CA LEU A 85 10.40 10.14 11.31
C LEU A 85 10.92 11.58 11.43
N TYR A 86 10.63 12.22 12.55
CA TYR A 86 11.09 13.58 12.82
C TYR A 86 12.43 13.49 13.53
N SER A 87 13.49 13.85 12.82
CA SER A 87 14.87 13.65 13.26
C SER A 87 15.76 14.76 12.74
N ARG A 88 16.94 14.88 13.35
CA ARG A 88 18.02 15.74 12.87
C ARG A 88 19.35 15.00 12.91
N GLY A 89 20.17 15.18 11.89
CA GLY A 89 21.52 14.64 11.80
C GLY A 89 22.54 15.59 12.42
N GLU A 90 23.63 15.04 12.93
CA GLU A 90 24.74 15.82 13.50
C GLU A 90 25.88 15.97 12.48
N GLY A 91 26.26 17.21 12.18
CA GLY A 91 27.35 17.57 11.29
C GLY A 91 27.12 17.33 9.80
N SER A 92 26.21 16.43 9.41
CA SER A 92 25.79 16.17 8.03
C SER A 92 24.47 15.41 7.98
N ASN A 93 23.90 15.20 6.79
CA ASN A 93 22.75 14.30 6.63
C ASN A 93 23.18 12.86 6.97
N LYS A 94 22.31 12.15 7.68
CA LYS A 94 22.54 10.76 8.11
C LYS A 94 21.48 9.84 7.53
N ILE A 95 21.87 8.60 7.21
CA ILE A 95 20.95 7.58 6.69
C ILE A 95 20.92 6.41 7.68
N ASN A 96 19.75 6.01 8.08
CA ASN A 96 19.53 4.95 9.05
C ASN A 96 18.45 3.96 8.59
N ASN A 97 18.44 2.77 9.18
CA ASN A 97 17.56 1.68 8.78
C ASN A 97 16.26 1.69 9.56
N LEU A 98 15.17 1.46 8.84
CA LEU A 98 13.85 1.21 9.39
C LEU A 98 13.46 -0.25 9.16
N SER A 99 12.95 -0.92 10.17
CA SER A 99 12.33 -2.22 10.06
C SER A 99 10.97 -2.24 10.73
N VAL A 100 10.08 -3.09 10.24
CA VAL A 100 8.72 -3.27 10.78
C VAL A 100 8.45 -4.76 10.91
N ASN A 101 8.03 -5.18 12.08
CA ASN A 101 7.76 -6.59 12.41
C ASN A 101 8.94 -7.52 12.07
N GLY A 102 10.17 -7.03 12.25
CA GLY A 102 11.40 -7.76 11.95
C GLY A 102 11.83 -7.75 10.48
N SER A 103 11.03 -7.23 9.57
CA SER A 103 11.36 -7.13 8.15
C SER A 103 11.92 -5.75 7.80
N ASN A 104 12.87 -5.69 6.87
CA ASN A 104 13.38 -4.41 6.36
C ASN A 104 12.25 -3.61 5.72
N ALA A 105 12.09 -2.36 6.16
CA ALA A 105 11.10 -1.42 5.67
C ALA A 105 11.71 -0.23 4.91
N GLY A 106 13.02 -0.26 4.70
CA GLY A 106 13.76 0.76 3.98
C GLY A 106 14.69 1.60 4.87
N THR A 107 15.07 2.76 4.37
CA THR A 107 15.94 3.71 5.07
C THR A 107 15.26 5.07 5.17
N PHE A 108 15.69 5.87 6.11
CA PHE A 108 15.30 7.27 6.25
C PHE A 108 16.52 8.17 6.41
N SER A 109 16.38 9.44 6.04
CA SER A 109 17.43 10.44 6.17
C SER A 109 17.11 11.42 7.28
N SER A 110 18.06 11.60 8.21
CA SER A 110 18.03 12.67 9.20
C SER A 110 18.83 13.87 8.64
N ALA A 111 18.13 14.94 8.29
CA ALA A 111 18.73 16.13 7.71
C ALA A 111 19.64 16.84 8.73
N ASN A 112 20.79 17.35 8.28
CA ASN A 112 21.65 18.19 9.09
C ASN A 112 20.93 19.49 9.48
N GLY A 113 21.17 19.96 10.71
CA GLY A 113 20.67 21.24 11.19
C GLY A 113 20.13 21.19 12.62
N SER A 114 19.68 22.34 13.12
CA SER A 114 19.15 22.49 14.49
C SER A 114 17.68 22.08 14.63
N ALA A 115 16.92 22.06 13.54
CA ALA A 115 15.50 21.73 13.55
C ALA A 115 15.25 20.26 13.22
N TYR A 116 14.29 19.64 13.89
CA TYR A 116 13.77 18.32 13.54
C TYR A 116 12.98 18.40 12.23
N LYS A 117 13.31 17.56 11.27
CA LYS A 117 12.66 17.48 9.97
C LYS A 117 12.11 16.08 9.72
N ALA A 118 10.96 16.04 9.06
CA ALA A 118 10.34 14.77 8.70
C ALA A 118 11.07 14.11 7.53
N SER A 119 11.43 12.85 7.70
CA SER A 119 11.75 11.92 6.60
C SER A 119 10.62 10.93 6.48
N THR A 120 10.12 10.68 5.28
CA THR A 120 8.94 9.84 5.05
C THR A 120 9.32 8.54 4.37
N VAL A 121 8.91 7.42 4.95
CA VAL A 121 8.96 6.09 4.33
C VAL A 121 7.53 5.67 4.00
N ASN A 122 7.26 5.44 2.72
CA ASN A 122 5.94 5.11 2.20
C ASN A 122 5.79 3.60 1.96
N GLY A 123 4.53 3.15 1.84
CA GLY A 123 4.23 1.79 1.41
C GLY A 123 4.51 0.72 2.46
N ILE A 124 4.52 1.07 3.73
CA ILE A 124 4.74 0.15 4.83
C ILE A 124 3.44 -0.60 5.14
N TYR A 125 3.43 -1.92 4.96
CA TYR A 125 2.27 -2.72 5.31
C TYR A 125 2.23 -2.98 6.83
N LEU A 126 1.15 -2.52 7.48
CA LEU A 126 0.85 -2.79 8.89
C LEU A 126 -0.39 -3.69 8.97
N LYS A 127 -0.33 -4.67 9.87
CA LYS A 127 -1.48 -5.53 10.20
C LYS A 127 -2.36 -4.82 11.23
N LYS A 128 -3.66 -5.03 11.20
CA LYS A 128 -4.56 -4.60 12.26
C LYS A 128 -4.05 -5.06 13.64
N GLY A 129 -4.08 -4.18 14.62
CA GLY A 129 -3.54 -4.42 15.96
C GLY A 129 -2.09 -3.94 16.09
N GLN A 130 -1.31 -4.63 16.88
CA GLN A 130 0.05 -4.24 17.23
C GLN A 130 1.06 -4.59 16.13
N ASN A 131 1.96 -3.64 15.88
CA ASN A 131 3.12 -3.80 15.01
C ASN A 131 4.34 -3.21 15.73
N THR A 132 5.52 -3.73 15.47
CA THR A 132 6.78 -3.20 16.02
C THR A 132 7.51 -2.42 14.95
N VAL A 133 7.72 -1.13 15.19
CA VAL A 133 8.60 -0.27 14.38
C VAL A 133 9.95 -0.21 15.07
N LYS A 134 11.04 -0.48 14.34
CA LYS A 134 12.40 -0.46 14.89
C LYS A 134 13.32 0.36 14.00
N ILE A 135 14.14 1.18 14.64
CA ILE A 135 15.24 1.93 14.03
C ILE A 135 16.54 1.31 14.49
N THR A 136 17.45 1.09 13.54
CA THR A 136 18.83 0.66 13.80
C THR A 136 19.76 1.66 13.14
N MET A 137 20.71 2.17 13.91
CA MET A 137 21.72 3.06 13.39
C MET A 137 22.52 2.37 12.28
N SER A 138 22.73 3.06 11.17
CA SER A 138 23.57 2.60 10.07
C SER A 138 24.77 3.50 9.90
N TRP A 139 24.52 4.78 9.59
CA TRP A 139 25.60 5.71 9.36
C TRP A 139 25.36 7.08 10.01
N GLY A 140 26.23 7.40 10.97
CA GLY A 140 26.35 8.71 11.60
C GLY A 140 25.32 9.02 12.68
N TYR A 141 25.69 9.89 13.58
CA TYR A 141 24.94 10.29 14.75
C TYR A 141 23.73 11.14 14.38
N PHE A 142 22.61 10.89 15.05
CA PHE A 142 21.40 11.65 14.85
C PHE A 142 20.52 11.63 16.11
N THR A 143 19.54 12.49 16.14
CA THR A 143 18.57 12.59 17.23
C THR A 143 17.17 12.39 16.67
N LEU A 144 16.36 11.55 17.33
CA LEU A 144 14.95 11.26 16.99
C LEU A 144 14.03 11.97 17.99
N ASP A 145 13.07 12.71 17.49
CA ASP A 145 12.05 13.42 18.29
C ASP A 145 10.78 12.56 18.45
N TYR A 146 10.11 12.27 17.34
CA TYR A 146 8.94 11.41 17.32
C TYR A 146 8.74 10.78 15.94
N ILE A 147 7.83 9.82 15.88
CA ILE A 147 7.32 9.29 14.60
C ILE A 147 5.83 9.55 14.48
N THR A 148 5.35 9.68 13.24
CA THR A 148 3.93 9.62 12.94
C THR A 148 3.61 8.51 11.95
N ILE A 149 2.42 7.92 12.13
CA ILE A 149 1.91 6.86 11.27
C ILE A 149 0.58 7.32 10.70
N GLU A 150 0.51 7.35 9.38
CA GLU A 150 -0.68 7.77 8.66
C GLU A 150 -1.05 6.67 7.65
N LYS A 151 -2.32 6.24 7.66
CA LYS A 151 -2.80 5.29 6.66
C LYS A 151 -2.72 5.95 5.29
N MET A 152 -2.16 5.24 4.32
CA MET A 152 -2.18 5.72 2.95
C MET A 152 -3.58 5.49 2.40
N SER A 153 -4.27 6.55 2.03
CA SER A 153 -5.40 6.42 1.14
C SER A 153 -4.85 6.02 -0.22
N VAL A 154 -5.23 4.85 -0.71
CA VAL A 154 -5.09 4.60 -2.13
C VAL A 154 -6.06 5.58 -2.78
N SER A 155 -5.54 6.70 -3.24
CA SER A 155 -6.32 7.59 -4.08
C SER A 155 -6.71 6.77 -5.30
N ASN A 156 -7.98 6.48 -5.47
CA ASN A 156 -8.54 5.97 -6.72
C ASN A 156 -8.51 7.09 -7.79
N ALA A 157 -7.42 7.86 -7.84
CA ALA A 157 -7.23 8.97 -8.76
C ALA A 157 -7.10 8.54 -10.22
N TYR A 158 -7.00 7.23 -10.46
CA TYR A 158 -7.04 6.68 -11.80
C TYR A 158 -8.44 6.14 -12.07
N THR A 159 -9.29 6.95 -12.61
CA THR A 159 -10.52 6.48 -13.26
C THR A 159 -10.14 5.91 -14.61
N ALA A 160 -10.40 4.63 -14.83
CA ALA A 160 -10.31 4.08 -16.18
C ALA A 160 -11.32 4.82 -17.09
N ALA A 161 -10.96 5.05 -18.35
CA ALA A 161 -11.88 5.63 -19.31
C ALA A 161 -13.19 4.83 -19.34
N GLU A 162 -14.32 5.51 -19.59
CA GLU A 162 -15.59 4.79 -19.64
C GLU A 162 -15.70 3.86 -20.82
N ASN A 163 -15.14 4.27 -21.94
CA ASN A 163 -15.24 3.57 -23.21
C ASN A 163 -13.86 3.05 -23.67
N LEU A 164 -13.88 1.95 -24.41
CA LEU A 164 -12.73 1.48 -25.16
C LEU A 164 -12.37 2.48 -26.25
N VAL A 165 -11.07 2.56 -26.59
CA VAL A 165 -10.57 3.40 -27.69
C VAL A 165 -11.15 2.91 -29.04
N ASP A 166 -11.32 1.59 -29.20
CA ASP A 166 -11.97 1.01 -30.37
C ASP A 166 -13.49 0.99 -30.18
N PRO A 167 -14.25 1.82 -30.93
CA PRO A 167 -15.71 1.84 -30.85
C PRO A 167 -16.37 0.57 -31.43
N TYR A 168 -15.62 -0.23 -32.20
CA TYR A 168 -16.09 -1.48 -32.81
C TYR A 168 -15.63 -2.72 -32.06
N ALA A 169 -15.07 -2.55 -30.85
CA ALA A 169 -14.62 -3.66 -30.03
C ALA A 169 -15.71 -4.71 -29.85
N SER A 170 -15.33 -5.98 -29.96
CA SER A 170 -16.25 -7.10 -29.77
C SER A 170 -16.89 -7.10 -28.38
N GLN A 171 -18.05 -7.73 -28.25
CA GLN A 171 -18.73 -7.84 -26.95
C GLN A 171 -17.87 -8.56 -25.90
N SER A 172 -17.03 -9.50 -26.30
CA SER A 172 -16.07 -10.17 -25.41
C SER A 172 -15.00 -9.21 -24.90
N THR A 173 -14.48 -8.35 -25.78
CA THR A 173 -13.51 -7.31 -25.41
C THR A 173 -14.14 -6.28 -24.46
N GLN A 174 -15.37 -5.85 -24.73
CA GLN A 174 -16.10 -4.95 -23.84
C GLN A 174 -16.33 -5.55 -22.44
N ARG A 175 -16.67 -6.85 -22.36
CA ARG A 175 -16.82 -7.56 -21.07
C ARG A 175 -15.50 -7.66 -20.32
N LEU A 176 -14.40 -7.98 -21.01
CA LEU A 176 -13.09 -8.03 -20.41
C LEU A 176 -12.69 -6.66 -19.86
N TYR A 177 -12.93 -5.59 -20.62
CA TYR A 177 -12.66 -4.23 -20.18
C TYR A 177 -13.47 -3.85 -18.93
N SER A 178 -14.78 -4.16 -18.91
CA SER A 178 -15.61 -3.95 -17.73
C SER A 178 -15.11 -4.70 -16.51
N TYR A 179 -14.73 -5.97 -16.68
CA TYR A 179 -14.10 -6.75 -15.59
C TYR A 179 -12.81 -6.10 -15.08
N MET A 180 -11.93 -5.66 -15.99
CA MET A 180 -10.68 -4.97 -15.61
C MET A 180 -10.95 -3.68 -14.84
N LYS A 181 -11.95 -2.89 -15.24
CA LYS A 181 -12.41 -1.70 -14.50
C LYS A 181 -12.92 -2.05 -13.11
N ASP A 182 -13.72 -3.09 -12.98
CA ASP A 182 -14.33 -3.49 -11.70
C ASP A 182 -13.29 -3.95 -10.68
N VAL A 183 -12.21 -4.59 -11.12
CA VAL A 183 -11.14 -5.06 -10.24
C VAL A 183 -10.01 -4.05 -10.03
N TYR A 184 -9.97 -2.99 -10.85
CA TYR A 184 -8.91 -1.99 -10.80
C TYR A 184 -8.82 -1.31 -9.42
N GLY A 185 -7.62 -1.28 -8.85
CA GLY A 185 -7.39 -0.75 -7.50
C GLY A 185 -7.98 -1.57 -6.35
N LYS A 186 -8.66 -2.69 -6.64
CA LYS A 186 -9.29 -3.58 -5.63
C LYS A 186 -8.63 -4.95 -5.54
N LYS A 187 -8.11 -5.45 -6.67
CA LYS A 187 -7.51 -6.79 -6.76
C LYS A 187 -6.25 -6.75 -7.62
N VAL A 188 -5.39 -7.73 -7.40
CA VAL A 188 -4.23 -8.01 -8.26
C VAL A 188 -4.58 -9.24 -9.10
N ILE A 189 -4.46 -9.13 -10.42
CA ILE A 189 -4.57 -10.26 -11.33
C ILE A 189 -3.17 -10.84 -11.49
N THR A 190 -2.99 -12.09 -11.05
CA THR A 190 -1.69 -12.77 -11.20
C THR A 190 -1.52 -13.30 -12.61
N GLY A 191 -0.34 -13.12 -13.19
CA GLY A 191 0.00 -13.59 -14.52
C GLY A 191 1.35 -14.29 -14.54
N GLN A 192 1.56 -15.08 -15.57
CA GLN A 192 2.82 -15.73 -15.87
C GLN A 192 3.09 -15.68 -17.36
N TYR A 193 4.31 -15.28 -17.72
CA TYR A 193 4.81 -15.44 -19.07
C TYR A 193 5.23 -16.89 -19.28
N CYS A 194 4.71 -17.56 -20.31
CA CYS A 194 4.98 -18.97 -20.51
C CYS A 194 4.70 -19.40 -21.97
N ASP A 195 5.75 -19.63 -22.74
CA ASP A 195 5.65 -20.10 -24.14
C ASP A 195 4.94 -21.47 -24.26
N GLY A 196 4.95 -22.26 -23.22
CA GLY A 196 4.25 -23.55 -23.15
C GLY A 196 2.74 -23.44 -22.91
N GLY A 197 2.18 -22.23 -22.71
CA GLY A 197 0.77 -22.04 -22.38
C GLY A 197 0.36 -22.76 -21.09
N LEU A 198 -0.86 -23.31 -21.04
CA LEU A 198 -1.38 -24.06 -19.88
C LEU A 198 -0.50 -25.27 -19.49
N ASN A 199 0.17 -25.86 -20.46
CA ASN A 199 1.00 -27.05 -20.31
C ASN A 199 2.48 -26.72 -20.08
N GLY A 200 2.84 -25.46 -20.03
CA GLY A 200 4.21 -25.00 -19.82
C GLY A 200 4.75 -25.31 -18.44
N THR A 201 6.05 -25.33 -18.31
CA THR A 201 6.77 -25.70 -17.09
C THR A 201 6.43 -24.75 -15.94
N GLU A 202 6.35 -23.44 -16.22
CA GLU A 202 6.07 -22.42 -15.25
C GLU A 202 4.66 -22.53 -14.68
N PHE A 203 3.66 -22.77 -15.54
CA PHE A 203 2.27 -22.97 -15.10
C PHE A 203 2.12 -24.24 -14.25
N LYS A 204 2.78 -25.33 -14.67
CA LYS A 204 2.80 -26.59 -13.89
C LYS A 204 3.46 -26.40 -12.53
N ALA A 205 4.58 -25.69 -12.46
CA ALA A 205 5.28 -25.40 -11.22
C ALA A 205 4.42 -24.58 -10.25
N ILE A 206 3.79 -23.51 -10.75
CA ILE A 206 2.90 -22.67 -9.94
C ILE A 206 1.70 -23.47 -9.45
N LYS A 207 1.06 -24.25 -10.33
CA LYS A 207 -0.09 -25.07 -9.95
C LYS A 207 0.29 -26.13 -8.92
N SER A 208 1.45 -26.75 -9.06
CA SER A 208 1.96 -27.73 -8.09
C SER A 208 2.22 -27.11 -6.72
N ALA A 209 2.80 -25.89 -6.69
CA ALA A 209 3.15 -25.22 -5.46
C ALA A 209 1.97 -24.56 -4.75
N THR A 210 0.94 -24.10 -5.48
CA THR A 210 -0.14 -23.28 -4.95
C THR A 210 -1.53 -23.90 -5.05
N GLY A 211 -1.69 -24.95 -5.84
CA GLY A 211 -2.99 -25.51 -6.23
C GLY A 211 -3.77 -24.65 -7.22
N GLN A 212 -3.23 -23.47 -7.63
CA GLN A 212 -3.92 -22.49 -8.46
C GLN A 212 -3.19 -22.28 -9.79
N THR A 213 -3.95 -21.90 -10.82
CA THR A 213 -3.41 -21.49 -12.12
C THR A 213 -3.43 -19.96 -12.20
N PRO A 214 -2.38 -19.30 -12.71
CA PRO A 214 -2.40 -17.86 -12.96
C PRO A 214 -3.58 -17.46 -13.85
N ALA A 215 -4.18 -16.31 -13.57
CA ALA A 215 -5.34 -15.81 -14.30
C ALA A 215 -4.96 -15.19 -15.66
N MET A 216 -3.68 -14.85 -15.87
CA MET A 216 -3.19 -14.19 -17.09
C MET A 216 -2.00 -14.97 -17.67
N LEU A 217 -2.04 -15.20 -18.98
CA LEU A 217 -0.94 -15.77 -19.76
C LEU A 217 -0.29 -14.68 -20.60
N GLY A 218 1.02 -14.49 -20.42
CA GLY A 218 1.86 -13.67 -21.30
C GLY A 218 2.48 -14.52 -22.42
N LEU A 219 2.41 -14.04 -23.66
CA LEU A 219 2.99 -14.65 -24.85
C LEU A 219 3.72 -13.59 -25.69
N ASP A 220 4.56 -14.05 -26.63
CA ASP A 220 5.35 -13.18 -27.49
C ASP A 220 5.11 -13.50 -28.98
N PHE A 221 4.97 -12.43 -29.76
CA PHE A 221 4.88 -12.52 -31.22
C PHE A 221 6.24 -12.43 -31.92
N MET A 222 7.36 -12.44 -31.20
CA MET A 222 8.70 -12.33 -31.77
C MET A 222 8.91 -13.30 -32.93
N ARG A 223 8.46 -14.55 -32.80
CA ARG A 223 8.64 -15.60 -33.82
C ARG A 223 7.79 -15.42 -35.10
N TYR A 224 6.85 -14.47 -35.07
CA TYR A 224 6.08 -14.10 -36.27
C TYR A 224 6.75 -12.95 -37.06
N THR A 225 7.87 -12.41 -36.60
CA THR A 225 8.59 -11.36 -37.31
C THR A 225 9.23 -11.91 -38.58
N PRO A 226 9.29 -11.13 -39.69
CA PRO A 226 9.80 -11.64 -40.99
C PRO A 226 11.19 -12.26 -40.89
N CYS A 227 12.11 -11.67 -40.16
CA CYS A 227 13.47 -12.20 -40.01
C CYS A 227 13.49 -13.58 -39.33
N ARG A 228 12.62 -13.79 -38.33
CA ARG A 228 12.51 -15.08 -37.62
C ARG A 228 11.90 -16.15 -38.51
N VAL A 229 10.82 -15.81 -39.20
CA VAL A 229 10.17 -16.72 -40.18
C VAL A 229 11.14 -17.13 -41.28
N GLN A 230 11.93 -16.19 -41.83
CA GLN A 230 12.96 -16.48 -42.81
C GLN A 230 14.06 -17.42 -42.27
N ASN A 231 14.35 -17.36 -40.98
CA ASN A 231 15.30 -18.25 -40.33
C ASN A 231 14.70 -19.60 -39.92
N GLY A 232 13.45 -19.89 -40.27
CA GLY A 232 12.77 -21.15 -40.01
C GLY A 232 12.11 -21.23 -38.62
N ASP A 233 12.00 -20.14 -37.88
CA ASP A 233 11.29 -20.12 -36.61
C ASP A 233 9.79 -20.35 -36.84
N THR A 234 9.18 -21.13 -35.92
CA THR A 234 7.74 -21.37 -35.89
C THR A 234 7.18 -20.98 -34.55
N SER A 235 5.90 -20.65 -34.47
CA SER A 235 5.22 -20.29 -33.23
C SER A 235 3.80 -20.86 -33.22
N ASP A 236 3.36 -21.28 -32.04
CA ASP A 236 1.99 -21.72 -31.72
C ASP A 236 1.37 -20.80 -30.64
N ALA A 237 1.89 -19.55 -30.54
CA ALA A 237 1.43 -18.59 -29.51
C ALA A 237 -0.04 -18.23 -29.71
N VAL A 238 -0.54 -18.17 -30.95
CA VAL A 238 -1.96 -17.87 -31.24
C VAL A 238 -2.84 -19.02 -30.76
N GLU A 239 -2.49 -20.24 -31.04
CA GLU A 239 -3.22 -21.45 -30.63
C GLU A 239 -3.29 -21.56 -29.10
N LYS A 240 -2.18 -21.34 -28.42
CA LYS A 240 -2.10 -21.31 -26.95
C LYS A 240 -2.92 -20.19 -26.34
N ALA A 241 -2.93 -19.01 -26.98
CA ALA A 241 -3.78 -17.88 -26.56
C ALA A 241 -5.26 -18.23 -26.65
N ILE A 242 -5.67 -18.86 -27.76
CA ILE A 242 -7.05 -19.32 -27.96
C ILE A 242 -7.43 -20.38 -26.92
N GLU A 243 -6.56 -21.36 -26.68
CA GLU A 243 -6.77 -22.40 -25.65
C GLU A 243 -6.97 -21.77 -24.26
N PHE A 244 -6.05 -20.89 -23.86
CA PHE A 244 -6.10 -20.23 -22.57
C PHE A 244 -7.32 -19.33 -22.39
N SER A 245 -7.68 -18.58 -23.42
CA SER A 245 -8.88 -17.73 -23.42
C SER A 245 -10.17 -18.56 -23.32
N ARG A 246 -10.25 -19.71 -24.00
CA ARG A 246 -11.38 -20.65 -23.90
C ARG A 246 -11.50 -21.27 -22.52
N ALA A 247 -10.37 -21.45 -21.82
CA ALA A 247 -10.35 -21.87 -20.42
C ALA A 247 -10.74 -20.78 -19.41
N GLY A 248 -11.10 -19.58 -19.89
CA GLY A 248 -11.52 -18.43 -19.07
C GLY A 248 -10.39 -17.53 -18.59
N GLY A 249 -9.18 -17.71 -19.12
CA GLY A 249 -8.02 -16.89 -18.79
C GLY A 249 -7.92 -15.61 -19.61
N ILE A 250 -7.09 -14.68 -19.15
CA ILE A 250 -6.78 -13.41 -19.83
C ILE A 250 -5.44 -13.59 -20.53
N VAL A 251 -5.34 -13.18 -21.79
CA VAL A 251 -4.09 -13.25 -22.56
C VAL A 251 -3.53 -11.86 -22.79
N THR A 252 -2.22 -11.72 -22.67
CA THR A 252 -1.46 -10.54 -23.06
C THR A 252 -0.33 -10.94 -23.99
N PHE A 253 -0.01 -10.05 -24.92
CA PHE A 253 1.07 -10.26 -25.86
C PHE A 253 2.11 -9.15 -25.74
N CYS A 254 3.37 -9.51 -25.85
CA CYS A 254 4.42 -8.59 -26.23
C CYS A 254 4.89 -8.89 -27.65
N TRP A 255 5.63 -7.98 -28.23
CA TRP A 255 6.22 -8.16 -29.56
C TRP A 255 7.65 -7.63 -29.54
N HIS A 256 8.59 -8.56 -29.56
CA HIS A 256 9.99 -8.24 -29.80
C HIS A 256 10.27 -8.35 -31.30
N TRP A 257 10.94 -7.37 -31.92
CA TRP A 257 11.33 -7.34 -33.30
C TRP A 257 12.85 -7.28 -33.47
#